data_30a600da3bf9aa8343c1e7979c520b32
#
_entry.id   30a600da3bf9aa8343c1e7979c520b32
#
_cell.length_a   1.000
_cell.length_b   1.000
_cell.length_c   1.000
_cell.angle_alpha   90.00
_cell.angle_beta   90.00
_cell.angle_gamma   90.00
#
_symmetry.space_group_name_H-M   'P 1'
#
loop_
_entity.id
_entity.type
_entity.pdbx_description
1 polymer ?
#
loop_
_entity_poly.entity_id
_entity_poly.type
_entity_poly.pdbx_seq_one_letter_code
_entity_poly.pdbx_strand_id
1 'polypeptide(L)'
;MVKVLGIPTEPREALNIILADRPRAMDVGYVNDRFFVNVSGFGFDVDVLLKHEKYKKRFKGMLPYLFGIVDALTHLRTLHLTLHDGERVWKKDALIVSVGNGAYIGGGMKATPFADPFDGLFEVSVVSSISRAKFLRLLPSFIKGEHTGLPEVEYFRTKELYVECPEECLINYDGELGSGMPVRYKIIPGAVKMLVQQDMTAAKTEEK
;
A
#
# COMPACT_ATOMS: atom_id res chain seq x y z
N MET A 1 -4.96 -1.98 -8.10
CA MET A 1 -5.60 -3.31 -8.14
C MET A 1 -5.45 -4.00 -9.52
N VAL A 2 -5.80 -3.39 -10.67
CA VAL A 2 -5.74 -4.01 -12.01
C VAL A 2 -4.39 -4.70 -12.29
N LYS A 3 -3.25 -4.06 -11.99
CA LYS A 3 -1.91 -4.66 -12.12
C LYS A 3 -1.68 -5.84 -11.18
N VAL A 4 -2.25 -5.83 -9.97
CA VAL A 4 -2.13 -6.92 -9.00
C VAL A 4 -2.89 -8.15 -9.49
N LEU A 5 -4.05 -7.94 -10.11
CA LEU A 5 -4.93 -9.00 -10.61
C LEU A 5 -4.57 -9.46 -12.03
N GLY A 6 -3.51 -8.93 -12.63
CA GLY A 6 -3.09 -9.29 -13.99
C GLY A 6 -4.11 -8.98 -15.08
N ILE A 7 -5.04 -8.04 -14.81
CA ILE A 7 -6.08 -7.68 -15.77
C ILE A 7 -5.44 -6.86 -16.91
N PRO A 8 -5.57 -7.28 -18.17
CA PRO A 8 -5.04 -6.56 -19.32
C PRO A 8 -5.66 -5.16 -19.45
N THR A 9 -4.86 -4.23 -19.97
CA THR A 9 -5.34 -2.86 -20.27
C THR A 9 -6.02 -2.77 -21.64
N GLU A 10 -5.86 -3.79 -22.49
CA GLU A 10 -6.54 -3.88 -23.78
C GLU A 10 -8.02 -4.27 -23.55
N PRO A 11 -9.01 -3.50 -24.03
CA PRO A 11 -10.42 -3.71 -23.71
C PRO A 11 -10.97 -5.07 -24.13
N ARG A 12 -10.55 -5.62 -25.27
CA ARG A 12 -11.01 -6.94 -25.74
C ARG A 12 -10.51 -8.07 -24.86
N GLU A 13 -9.25 -8.01 -24.44
CA GLU A 13 -8.66 -9.01 -23.55
C GLU A 13 -9.31 -8.95 -22.16
N ALA A 14 -9.56 -7.73 -21.63
CA ALA A 14 -10.29 -7.55 -20.38
C ALA A 14 -11.73 -8.10 -20.47
N LEU A 15 -12.41 -7.89 -21.61
CA LEU A 15 -13.75 -8.43 -21.85
C LEU A 15 -13.75 -9.97 -21.86
N ASN A 16 -12.73 -10.61 -22.41
CA ASN A 16 -12.61 -12.07 -22.40
C ASN A 16 -12.56 -12.64 -20.99
N ILE A 17 -11.94 -11.93 -20.03
CA ILE A 17 -11.93 -12.33 -18.61
C ILE A 17 -13.35 -12.28 -18.03
N ILE A 18 -14.12 -11.25 -18.38
CA ILE A 18 -15.51 -11.11 -17.93
C ILE A 18 -16.36 -12.22 -18.53
N LEU A 19 -16.22 -12.50 -19.83
CA LEU A 19 -16.99 -13.52 -20.53
C LEU A 19 -16.63 -14.96 -20.08
N ALA A 20 -15.41 -15.16 -19.58
CA ALA A 20 -15.01 -16.46 -19.04
C ALA A 20 -15.75 -16.80 -17.72
N ASP A 21 -16.32 -15.79 -17.04
CA ASP A 21 -17.14 -15.90 -15.82
C ASP A 21 -16.53 -16.85 -14.76
N ARG A 22 -15.25 -16.63 -14.44
CA ARG A 22 -14.50 -17.44 -13.47
C ARG A 22 -14.08 -16.58 -12.28
N PRO A 23 -15.00 -16.34 -11.32
CA PRO A 23 -14.69 -15.53 -10.17
C PRO A 23 -13.77 -16.26 -9.18
N ARG A 24 -12.83 -15.52 -8.60
CA ARG A 24 -12.00 -15.95 -7.47
C ARG A 24 -12.35 -15.11 -6.25
N ALA A 25 -12.43 -15.76 -5.09
CA ALA A 25 -12.64 -15.07 -3.82
C ALA A 25 -11.38 -14.30 -3.45
N MET A 26 -11.51 -12.98 -3.32
CA MET A 26 -10.43 -12.06 -3.01
C MET A 26 -10.63 -11.48 -1.60
N ASP A 27 -9.53 -11.31 -0.89
CA ASP A 27 -9.50 -10.72 0.44
C ASP A 27 -9.76 -9.20 0.37
N VAL A 28 -10.25 -8.65 1.47
CA VAL A 28 -10.50 -7.22 1.63
C VAL A 28 -9.92 -6.76 2.95
N GLY A 29 -9.21 -5.65 2.94
CA GLY A 29 -8.77 -4.99 4.15
C GLY A 29 -9.92 -4.20 4.78
N TYR A 30 -10.01 -4.28 6.11
CA TYR A 30 -10.91 -3.47 6.92
C TYR A 30 -10.07 -2.63 7.87
N VAL A 31 -10.35 -1.35 7.92
CA VAL A 31 -9.64 -0.40 8.78
C VAL A 31 -10.64 0.51 9.45
N ASN A 32 -10.70 0.45 10.79
CA ASN A 32 -11.71 1.09 11.62
C ASN A 32 -13.15 0.76 11.14
N ASP A 33 -13.79 1.62 10.36
CA ASP A 33 -15.15 1.49 9.82
C ASP A 33 -15.19 1.44 8.28
N ARG A 34 -14.04 1.31 7.61
CA ARG A 34 -13.90 1.37 6.16
C ARG A 34 -13.24 0.14 5.57
N PHE A 35 -13.56 -0.14 4.32
CA PHE A 35 -12.92 -1.18 3.53
C PHE A 35 -11.91 -0.59 2.55
N PHE A 36 -10.86 -1.36 2.25
CA PHE A 36 -9.94 -1.07 1.15
C PHE A 36 -9.56 -2.39 0.46
N VAL A 37 -9.27 -2.32 -0.81
CA VAL A 37 -9.00 -3.52 -1.61
C VAL A 37 -7.53 -3.62 -2.02
N ASN A 38 -6.79 -2.52 -1.99
CA ASN A 38 -5.42 -2.48 -2.46
C ASN A 38 -4.44 -2.12 -1.33
N VAL A 39 -4.26 -0.86 -0.99
CA VAL A 39 -3.33 -0.42 0.05
C VAL A 39 -3.95 0.69 0.89
N SER A 40 -3.81 0.56 2.19
CA SER A 40 -4.05 1.63 3.15
C SER A 40 -2.73 2.03 3.81
N GLY A 41 -2.64 3.26 4.27
CA GLY A 41 -1.44 3.73 4.93
C GLY A 41 -1.59 5.10 5.55
N PHE A 42 -0.56 5.56 6.23
CA PHE A 42 -0.53 6.87 6.86
C PHE A 42 0.91 7.38 6.99
N GLY A 43 1.05 8.67 7.26
CA GLY A 43 2.32 9.35 7.32
C GLY A 43 2.65 10.08 6.02
N PHE A 44 3.88 9.98 5.56
CA PHE A 44 4.37 10.73 4.40
C PHE A 44 3.64 10.41 3.08
N ASP A 45 3.07 9.21 2.92
CA ASP A 45 2.25 8.86 1.75
C ASP A 45 0.99 9.72 1.65
N VAL A 46 0.38 10.04 2.79
CA VAL A 46 -0.75 10.97 2.88
C VAL A 46 -0.33 12.39 2.54
N ASP A 47 0.83 12.84 3.04
CA ASP A 47 1.36 14.16 2.70
C ASP A 47 1.61 14.27 1.18
N VAL A 48 2.13 13.22 0.56
CA VAL A 48 2.30 13.12 -0.90
C VAL A 48 0.95 13.15 -1.63
N LEU A 49 -0.06 12.42 -1.13
CA LEU A 49 -1.39 12.39 -1.75
C LEU A 49 -2.05 13.77 -1.73
N LEU A 50 -1.98 14.48 -0.62
CA LEU A 50 -2.47 15.87 -0.51
C LEU A 50 -1.77 16.81 -1.50
N LYS A 51 -0.47 16.66 -1.69
CA LYS A 51 0.30 17.46 -2.66
C LYS A 51 0.05 17.04 -4.11
N HIS A 52 -0.14 15.73 -4.35
CA HIS A 52 -0.48 15.19 -5.68
C HIS A 52 -1.71 15.86 -6.29
N GLU A 53 -2.77 16.11 -5.50
CA GLU A 53 -3.99 16.79 -5.95
C GLU A 53 -3.71 18.16 -6.61
N LYS A 54 -2.69 18.88 -6.13
CA LYS A 54 -2.24 20.16 -6.71
C LYS A 54 -1.64 19.98 -8.11
N TYR A 55 -0.91 18.89 -8.33
CA TYR A 55 -0.14 18.66 -9.55
C TYR A 55 -0.88 17.86 -10.63
N LYS A 56 -1.87 17.02 -10.25
CA LYS A 56 -2.63 16.18 -11.19
C LYS A 56 -3.39 16.96 -12.27
N LYS A 57 -3.73 18.22 -11.99
CA LYS A 57 -4.39 19.10 -12.97
C LYS A 57 -3.46 19.52 -14.10
N ARG A 58 -2.14 19.49 -13.90
CA ARG A 58 -1.13 20.00 -14.83
C ARG A 58 -0.30 18.90 -15.49
N PHE A 59 -0.13 17.77 -14.83
CA PHE A 59 0.70 16.67 -15.30
C PHE A 59 -0.09 15.37 -15.32
N LYS A 60 0.37 14.39 -16.12
CA LYS A 60 -0.25 13.05 -16.24
C LYS A 60 0.72 11.95 -15.80
N GLY A 61 0.21 10.76 -15.55
CA GLY A 61 1.00 9.58 -15.18
C GLY A 61 1.62 9.68 -13.79
N MET A 62 2.89 9.34 -13.65
CA MET A 62 3.63 9.32 -12.37
C MET A 62 4.15 10.71 -11.96
N LEU A 63 4.25 11.67 -12.88
CA LEU A 63 4.84 13.00 -12.62
C LEU A 63 4.16 13.76 -11.46
N PRO A 64 2.82 13.80 -11.33
CA PRO A 64 2.16 14.44 -10.19
C PRO A 64 2.62 13.87 -8.83
N TYR A 65 2.86 12.57 -8.75
CA TYR A 65 3.37 11.93 -7.54
C TYR A 65 4.82 12.33 -7.24
N LEU A 66 5.70 12.37 -8.25
CA LEU A 66 7.08 12.79 -8.05
C LEU A 66 7.16 14.25 -7.57
N PHE A 67 6.39 15.16 -8.15
CA PHE A 67 6.29 16.53 -7.65
C PHE A 67 5.66 16.60 -6.25
N GLY A 68 4.66 15.78 -5.97
CA GLY A 68 4.06 15.63 -4.64
C GLY A 68 5.08 15.19 -3.60
N ILE A 69 5.92 14.21 -3.91
CA ILE A 69 7.02 13.74 -3.05
C ILE A 69 8.00 14.87 -2.73
N VAL A 70 8.46 15.60 -3.75
CA VAL A 70 9.42 16.72 -3.56
C VAL A 70 8.81 17.82 -2.70
N ASP A 71 7.54 18.18 -2.92
CA ASP A 71 6.81 19.19 -2.13
C ASP A 71 6.62 18.69 -0.68
N ALA A 72 6.20 17.43 -0.47
CA ALA A 72 5.98 16.85 0.84
C ALA A 72 7.27 16.73 1.66
N LEU A 73 8.41 16.48 1.03
CA LEU A 73 9.72 16.41 1.70
C LEU A 73 10.09 17.72 2.44
N THR A 74 9.51 18.86 2.06
CA THR A 74 9.75 20.12 2.79
C THR A 74 9.19 20.09 4.22
N HIS A 75 8.20 19.22 4.50
CA HIS A 75 7.49 19.08 5.77
C HIS A 75 7.58 17.66 6.34
N LEU A 76 8.71 16.99 6.07
CA LEU A 76 8.94 15.63 6.57
C LEU A 76 8.86 15.59 8.09
N ARG A 77 7.96 14.76 8.63
CA ARG A 77 7.73 14.58 10.07
C ARG A 77 7.92 13.12 10.47
N THR A 78 8.35 12.91 11.69
CA THR A 78 8.44 11.58 12.31
C THR A 78 7.14 11.31 13.07
N LEU A 79 6.65 10.09 12.97
CA LEU A 79 5.52 9.57 13.74
C LEU A 79 6.07 8.64 14.82
N HIS A 80 5.59 8.81 16.06
CA HIS A 80 5.95 7.95 17.20
C HIS A 80 4.88 6.89 17.39
N LEU A 81 5.12 5.71 16.87
CA LEU A 81 4.13 4.64 16.78
C LEU A 81 4.29 3.62 17.91
N THR A 82 3.16 3.11 18.41
CA THR A 82 3.07 1.82 19.09
C THR A 82 2.27 0.87 18.20
N LEU A 83 2.90 -0.23 17.79
CA LEU A 83 2.32 -1.21 16.89
C LEU A 83 2.03 -2.52 17.64
N HIS A 84 0.89 -3.17 17.29
CA HIS A 84 0.46 -4.47 17.81
C HIS A 84 0.02 -5.33 16.62
N ASP A 85 0.66 -6.46 16.39
CA ASP A 85 0.32 -7.37 15.28
C ASP A 85 -0.42 -8.65 15.71
N GLY A 86 -0.95 -8.64 16.94
CA GLY A 86 -1.62 -9.78 17.54
C GLY A 86 -0.69 -10.65 18.39
N GLU A 87 0.61 -10.70 18.09
CA GLU A 87 1.60 -11.49 18.80
C GLU A 87 2.57 -10.64 19.63
N ARG A 88 2.97 -9.50 19.11
CA ARG A 88 3.97 -8.60 19.70
C ARG A 88 3.48 -7.15 19.76
N VAL A 89 4.08 -6.41 20.68
CA VAL A 89 3.88 -4.97 20.87
C VAL A 89 5.24 -4.29 20.86
N TRP A 90 5.42 -3.28 20.00
CA TRP A 90 6.69 -2.55 19.92
C TRP A 90 6.49 -1.09 19.55
N LYS A 91 7.48 -0.28 19.83
CA LYS A 91 7.50 1.15 19.46
C LYS A 91 8.43 1.38 18.29
N LYS A 92 8.05 2.31 17.41
CA LYS A 92 8.82 2.63 16.21
C LYS A 92 8.65 4.11 15.84
N ASP A 93 9.78 4.75 15.55
CA ASP A 93 9.80 6.05 14.90
C ASP A 93 9.74 5.84 13.39
N ALA A 94 8.67 6.27 12.76
CA ALA A 94 8.41 6.00 11.35
C ALA A 94 8.07 7.25 10.55
N LEU A 95 8.31 7.18 9.24
CA LEU A 95 7.84 8.16 8.26
C LEU A 95 6.58 7.70 7.56
N ILE A 96 6.52 6.40 7.22
CA ILE A 96 5.47 5.80 6.41
C ILE A 96 5.11 4.46 7.03
N VAL A 97 3.81 4.20 7.08
CA VAL A 97 3.27 2.86 7.27
C VAL A 97 2.36 2.55 6.09
N SER A 98 2.63 1.44 5.41
CA SER A 98 1.78 0.92 4.34
C SER A 98 1.29 -0.47 4.72
N VAL A 99 -0.01 -0.68 4.64
CA VAL A 99 -0.69 -1.96 4.91
C VAL A 99 -1.34 -2.40 3.60
N GLY A 100 -0.77 -3.40 2.97
CA GLY A 100 -1.16 -3.85 1.62
C GLY A 100 -1.91 -5.18 1.63
N ASN A 101 -3.08 -5.18 1.01
CA ASN A 101 -3.74 -6.35 0.45
C ASN A 101 -3.31 -6.53 -1.03
N GLY A 102 -2.89 -5.44 -1.67
CA GLY A 102 -2.27 -5.38 -2.99
C GLY A 102 -0.93 -4.66 -2.97
N ALA A 103 -0.19 -4.70 -4.07
CA ALA A 103 1.22 -4.29 -4.11
C ALA A 103 1.45 -2.81 -4.45
N TYR A 104 0.53 -2.12 -5.14
CA TYR A 104 0.81 -0.86 -5.81
C TYR A 104 0.06 0.32 -5.25
N ILE A 105 0.76 1.45 -5.10
CA ILE A 105 0.19 2.76 -4.79
C ILE A 105 0.62 3.79 -5.85
N GLY A 106 -0.02 4.97 -5.85
CA GLY A 106 0.48 6.18 -6.49
C GLY A 106 0.92 6.03 -7.96
N GLY A 107 0.12 5.38 -8.80
CA GLY A 107 0.42 5.26 -10.23
C GLY A 107 1.44 4.20 -10.61
N GLY A 108 1.87 3.34 -9.67
CA GLY A 108 2.70 2.18 -9.98
C GLY A 108 3.91 1.95 -9.07
N MET A 109 4.04 2.69 -7.98
CA MET A 109 5.03 2.39 -6.94
C MET A 109 4.63 1.14 -6.16
N LYS A 110 5.58 0.27 -5.86
CA LYS A 110 5.36 -0.97 -5.12
C LYS A 110 5.59 -0.75 -3.62
N ALA A 111 4.56 -0.32 -2.88
CA ALA A 111 4.66 -0.10 -1.43
C ALA A 111 4.76 -1.40 -0.63
N THR A 112 4.05 -2.43 -1.07
CA THR A 112 3.99 -3.76 -0.47
C THR A 112 4.17 -4.82 -1.57
N PRO A 113 5.40 -4.99 -2.09
CA PRO A 113 5.67 -5.70 -3.35
C PRO A 113 5.26 -7.17 -3.37
N PHE A 114 5.18 -7.82 -2.21
CA PHE A 114 4.85 -9.24 -2.08
C PHE A 114 3.39 -9.51 -1.72
N ALA A 115 2.57 -8.45 -1.59
CA ALA A 115 1.17 -8.59 -1.24
C ALA A 115 0.41 -9.45 -2.24
N ASP A 116 -0.34 -10.41 -1.70
CA ASP A 116 -1.21 -11.32 -2.45
C ASP A 116 -2.64 -11.23 -1.92
N PRO A 117 -3.59 -10.69 -2.69
CA PRO A 117 -4.96 -10.48 -2.20
C PRO A 117 -5.78 -11.78 -2.07
N PHE A 118 -5.11 -12.95 -2.03
CA PHE A 118 -5.75 -14.26 -1.96
C PHE A 118 -5.16 -15.17 -0.89
N ASP A 119 -4.30 -14.67 -0.01
CA ASP A 119 -3.56 -15.49 0.97
C ASP A 119 -4.00 -15.24 2.43
N GLY A 120 -4.95 -14.34 2.64
CA GLY A 120 -5.50 -14.03 3.97
C GLY A 120 -4.57 -13.23 4.86
N LEU A 121 -3.58 -12.51 4.30
CA LEU A 121 -2.59 -11.75 5.05
C LEU A 121 -2.40 -10.34 4.47
N PHE A 122 -2.09 -9.39 5.35
CA PHE A 122 -1.50 -8.13 4.94
C PHE A 122 0.01 -8.26 4.83
N GLU A 123 0.57 -7.56 3.87
CA GLU A 123 1.97 -7.16 3.86
C GLU A 123 2.09 -5.77 4.47
N VAL A 124 2.93 -5.62 5.48
CA VAL A 124 3.13 -4.34 6.17
C VAL A 124 4.55 -3.85 5.95
N SER A 125 4.66 -2.60 5.50
CA SER A 125 5.93 -1.90 5.33
C SER A 125 5.97 -0.69 6.26
N VAL A 126 6.88 -0.70 7.23
CA VAL A 126 7.13 0.42 8.15
C VAL A 126 8.49 1.02 7.85
N VAL A 127 8.48 2.21 7.29
CA VAL A 127 9.70 2.95 6.95
C VAL A 127 10.12 3.81 8.13
N SER A 128 11.30 3.54 8.68
CA SER A 128 11.86 4.29 9.82
C SER A 128 12.04 5.78 9.49
N SER A 129 12.11 6.60 10.51
CA SER A 129 12.48 8.00 10.38
C SER A 129 13.90 8.12 9.80
N ILE A 130 14.03 8.78 8.64
CA ILE A 130 15.29 9.01 7.93
C ILE A 130 15.39 10.45 7.44
N SER A 131 16.59 10.90 7.15
CA SER A 131 16.81 12.24 6.58
C SER A 131 16.27 12.36 5.16
N ARG A 132 15.92 13.60 4.75
CA ARG A 132 15.45 13.91 3.39
C ARG A 132 16.40 13.42 2.30
N ALA A 133 17.70 13.63 2.50
CA ALA A 133 18.72 13.18 1.55
C ALA A 133 18.74 11.65 1.41
N LYS A 134 18.62 10.93 2.53
CA LYS A 134 18.55 9.47 2.52
C LYS A 134 17.25 8.98 1.86
N PHE A 135 16.12 9.63 2.13
CA PHE A 135 14.85 9.32 1.48
C PHE A 135 14.93 9.42 -0.04
N LEU A 136 15.46 10.55 -0.56
CA LEU A 136 15.64 10.75 -2.01
C LEU A 136 16.56 9.69 -2.64
N ARG A 137 17.61 9.30 -1.93
CA ARG A 137 18.53 8.24 -2.40
C ARG A 137 17.86 6.88 -2.47
N LEU A 138 16.94 6.56 -1.54
CA LEU A 138 16.25 5.28 -1.49
C LEU A 138 14.97 5.25 -2.32
N LEU A 139 14.45 6.40 -2.77
CA LEU A 139 13.21 6.51 -3.52
C LEU A 139 13.15 5.59 -4.76
N PRO A 140 14.21 5.40 -5.56
CA PRO A 140 14.18 4.43 -6.68
C PRO A 140 13.89 2.99 -6.22
N SER A 141 14.43 2.56 -5.08
CA SER A 141 14.16 1.23 -4.52
C SER A 141 12.70 1.08 -4.09
N PHE A 142 12.08 2.13 -3.52
CA PHE A 142 10.65 2.13 -3.20
C PHE A 142 9.77 2.05 -4.46
N ILE A 143 10.13 2.78 -5.52
CA ILE A 143 9.39 2.75 -6.79
C ILE A 143 9.40 1.33 -7.38
N LYS A 144 10.55 0.65 -7.34
CA LYS A 144 10.74 -0.69 -7.88
C LYS A 144 10.23 -1.82 -6.97
N GLY A 145 10.03 -1.54 -5.67
CA GLY A 145 9.70 -2.55 -4.66
C GLY A 145 10.91 -3.34 -4.14
N GLU A 146 12.11 -2.78 -4.26
CA GLU A 146 13.38 -3.38 -3.81
C GLU A 146 13.77 -2.90 -2.39
N HIS A 147 12.84 -2.28 -1.67
CA HIS A 147 13.09 -1.65 -0.36
C HIS A 147 12.91 -2.60 0.82
N THR A 148 12.30 -3.76 0.63
CA THR A 148 11.92 -4.67 1.73
C THR A 148 13.10 -5.23 2.53
N GLY A 149 14.28 -5.31 1.93
CA GLY A 149 15.52 -5.75 2.58
C GLY A 149 16.38 -4.61 3.14
N LEU A 150 15.92 -3.36 3.08
CA LEU A 150 16.69 -2.22 3.58
C LEU A 150 16.62 -2.16 5.12
N PRO A 151 17.71 -1.80 5.82
CA PRO A 151 17.72 -1.71 7.28
C PRO A 151 16.77 -0.63 7.84
N GLU A 152 16.35 0.33 7.02
CA GLU A 152 15.38 1.35 7.36
C GLU A 152 13.94 0.88 7.26
N VAL A 153 13.70 -0.31 6.71
CA VAL A 153 12.36 -0.84 6.46
C VAL A 153 12.14 -2.09 7.30
N GLU A 154 11.12 -2.05 8.14
CA GLU A 154 10.58 -3.24 8.77
C GLU A 154 9.45 -3.76 7.90
N TYR A 155 9.59 -4.99 7.41
CA TYR A 155 8.65 -5.62 6.50
C TYR A 155 8.18 -6.96 7.06
N PHE A 156 6.87 -7.11 7.25
CA PHE A 156 6.30 -8.30 7.88
C PHE A 156 4.88 -8.58 7.37
N ARG A 157 4.35 -9.77 7.71
CA ARG A 157 3.01 -10.22 7.36
C ARG A 157 2.16 -10.39 8.60
N THR A 158 0.88 -10.01 8.51
CA THR A 158 -0.06 -10.17 9.62
C THR A 158 -1.51 -10.26 9.14
N LYS A 159 -2.39 -10.79 9.98
CA LYS A 159 -3.86 -10.76 9.76
C LYS A 159 -4.51 -9.52 10.34
N GLU A 160 -3.88 -8.94 11.35
CA GLU A 160 -4.37 -7.76 12.02
C GLU A 160 -3.22 -6.87 12.46
N LEU A 161 -3.47 -5.57 12.50
CA LEU A 161 -2.51 -4.58 12.99
C LEU A 161 -3.28 -3.48 13.72
N TYR A 162 -2.89 -3.22 14.96
CA TYR A 162 -3.36 -2.07 15.71
C TYR A 162 -2.22 -1.08 15.89
N VAL A 163 -2.48 0.19 15.61
CA VAL A 163 -1.47 1.24 15.69
C VAL A 163 -2.00 2.42 16.48
N GLU A 164 -1.23 2.81 17.47
CA GLU A 164 -1.40 4.06 18.21
C GLU A 164 -0.37 5.07 17.74
N CYS A 165 -0.82 6.31 17.55
CA CYS A 165 0.01 7.45 17.20
C CYS A 165 -0.51 8.67 17.98
N PRO A 166 0.32 9.33 18.80
CA PRO A 166 -0.11 10.52 19.52
C PRO A 166 -0.32 11.73 18.60
N GLU A 167 0.31 11.72 17.43
CA GLU A 167 0.15 12.77 16.42
C GLU A 167 -1.17 12.56 15.65
N GLU A 168 -1.83 13.65 15.30
CA GLU A 168 -2.97 13.59 14.37
C GLU A 168 -2.49 13.13 13.00
N CYS A 169 -3.03 12.00 12.54
CA CYS A 169 -2.73 11.42 11.24
C CYS A 169 -4.01 11.20 10.44
N LEU A 170 -3.98 11.61 9.18
CA LEU A 170 -4.93 11.13 8.21
C LEU A 170 -4.50 9.74 7.73
N ILE A 171 -5.48 8.95 7.36
CA ILE A 171 -5.30 7.61 6.83
C ILE A 171 -5.73 7.62 5.37
N ASN A 172 -4.90 7.03 4.53
CA ASN A 172 -5.18 6.79 3.12
C ASN A 172 -5.85 5.42 2.96
N TYR A 173 -6.98 5.35 2.26
CA TYR A 173 -7.70 4.12 1.90
C TYR A 173 -7.85 4.08 0.39
N ASP A 174 -7.01 3.36 -0.32
CA ASP A 174 -7.04 3.26 -1.79
C ASP A 174 -7.03 4.62 -2.53
N GLY A 175 -6.49 5.67 -1.91
CA GLY A 175 -6.43 7.03 -2.44
C GLY A 175 -7.45 8.01 -1.86
N GLU A 176 -8.39 7.54 -1.04
CA GLU A 176 -9.28 8.41 -0.25
C GLU A 176 -8.69 8.69 1.11
N LEU A 177 -9.02 9.84 1.70
CA LEU A 177 -8.54 10.25 3.01
C LEU A 177 -9.63 10.17 4.07
N GLY A 178 -9.24 9.72 5.26
CA GLY A 178 -10.05 9.76 6.46
C GLY A 178 -9.22 10.04 7.70
N SER A 179 -9.89 10.26 8.81
CA SER A 179 -9.26 10.45 10.13
C SER A 179 -9.60 9.28 11.04
N GLY A 180 -8.82 9.08 12.10
CA GLY A 180 -9.16 8.11 13.13
C GLY A 180 -7.98 7.32 13.67
N MET A 181 -7.09 7.99 14.41
CA MET A 181 -6.18 7.30 15.32
C MET A 181 -6.87 7.08 16.67
N PRO A 182 -6.63 5.96 17.35
CA PRO A 182 -5.86 4.79 16.90
C PRO A 182 -6.50 4.06 15.72
N VAL A 183 -5.68 3.31 14.96
CA VAL A 183 -6.14 2.60 13.76
C VAL A 183 -6.06 1.09 13.96
N ARG A 184 -7.11 0.39 13.57
CA ARG A 184 -7.19 -1.08 13.64
C ARG A 184 -7.42 -1.64 12.24
N TYR A 185 -6.47 -2.42 11.76
CA TYR A 185 -6.55 -3.16 10.51
C TYR A 185 -6.92 -4.62 10.77
N LYS A 186 -7.77 -5.17 9.91
CA LYS A 186 -8.13 -6.59 9.90
C LYS A 186 -8.33 -7.06 8.47
N ILE A 187 -7.74 -8.20 8.09
CA ILE A 187 -8.04 -8.84 6.80
C ILE A 187 -9.35 -9.62 6.90
N ILE A 188 -10.14 -9.58 5.84
CA ILE A 188 -11.38 -10.36 5.69
C ILE A 188 -11.18 -11.26 4.47
N PRO A 189 -10.81 -12.54 4.69
CA PRO A 189 -10.51 -13.45 3.61
C PRO A 189 -11.72 -13.72 2.72
N GLY A 190 -11.51 -13.74 1.40
CA GLY A 190 -12.49 -14.14 0.43
C GLY A 190 -13.76 -13.27 0.37
N ALA A 191 -13.70 -12.02 0.85
CA ALA A 191 -14.88 -11.18 1.04
C ALA A 191 -15.54 -10.72 -0.27
N VAL A 192 -14.79 -10.67 -1.37
CA VAL A 192 -15.26 -10.19 -2.68
C VAL A 192 -14.94 -11.20 -3.76
N LYS A 193 -15.89 -11.44 -4.67
CA LYS A 193 -15.66 -12.25 -5.88
C LYS A 193 -15.13 -11.34 -7.00
N MET A 194 -13.93 -11.62 -7.49
CA MET A 194 -13.29 -10.89 -8.58
C MET A 194 -13.07 -11.79 -9.79
N LEU A 195 -13.40 -11.29 -10.96
CA LEU A 195 -13.03 -11.94 -12.21
C LEU A 195 -11.56 -11.64 -12.51
N VAL A 196 -10.74 -12.68 -12.58
CA VAL A 196 -9.28 -12.57 -12.73
C VAL A 196 -8.80 -13.50 -13.83
N GLN A 197 -7.64 -13.20 -14.41
CA GLN A 197 -6.96 -14.10 -15.35
C GLN A 197 -6.47 -15.34 -14.59
N GLN A 198 -6.70 -16.55 -15.13
CA GLN A 198 -6.45 -17.81 -14.42
C GLN A 198 -4.96 -18.15 -14.25
N ASP A 199 -4.08 -17.65 -15.11
CA ASP A 199 -2.66 -18.05 -15.14
C ASP A 199 -1.78 -17.39 -14.06
N MET A 200 -2.37 -16.59 -13.18
CA MET A 200 -1.61 -15.91 -12.08
C MET A 200 -1.04 -16.86 -11.02
N THR A 201 -1.46 -18.12 -10.99
CA THR A 201 -0.98 -19.10 -10.01
C THR A 201 0.36 -19.74 -10.44
N ALA A 202 0.66 -19.78 -11.74
CA ALA A 202 1.87 -20.41 -12.27
C ALA A 202 3.12 -19.50 -12.24
N ALA A 203 2.95 -18.17 -12.39
CA ALA A 203 4.07 -17.25 -12.51
C ALA A 203 4.86 -17.03 -11.20
N LYS A 204 4.25 -17.28 -10.03
CA LYS A 204 4.94 -17.13 -8.72
C LYS A 204 5.78 -18.34 -8.30
N THR A 205 5.67 -19.48 -9.00
CA THR A 205 6.41 -20.71 -8.65
C THR A 205 7.79 -20.78 -9.32
N GLU A 206 8.05 -19.95 -10.35
CA GLU A 206 9.31 -19.96 -11.11
C GLU A 206 10.35 -18.91 -10.63
N GLU A 207 9.99 -18.03 -9.70
CA GLU A 207 10.92 -17.03 -9.13
C GLU A 207 11.38 -17.38 -7.68
N LYS A 208 11.48 -18.66 -7.35
CA LYS A 208 12.09 -19.08 -6.08
C LYS A 208 13.44 -19.73 -6.30
#